data_cf9104e8e8b8a99e071b1cfbe7e4d489
#
_entry.id   cf9104e8e8b8a99e071b1cfbe7e4d489
#
_cell.length_a   1.000
_cell.length_b   1.000
_cell.length_c   1.000
_cell.angle_alpha   90.00
_cell.angle_beta   90.00
_cell.angle_gamma   90.00
#
_symmetry.space_group_name_H-M   'P 1'
#
loop_
_entity.id
_entity.type
_entity.pdbx_description
1 polymer ?
#
loop_
_entity_poly.entity_id
_entity_poly.type
_entity_poly.pdbx_seq_one_letter_code
_entity_poly.pdbx_strand_id
1 'polypeptide(L)'
;MAARKMITASVTAATALVAVLATGTPAQAKTTKFCGPPAAFTLGCFYSEGDYFTVQDMRADGKRGVLKWQTDYGRKGECHDANGANNPPTKCDYDFKEGHTVLFQTAVRNGANGADEGLSNPMIAWISGR
;
A
#
# COMPACT_ATOMS: atom_id res chain seq x y z
N MET A 1 58.05 59.54 -39.13
CA MET A 1 57.59 58.18 -39.29
C MET A 1 56.65 57.81 -38.17
N ALA A 2 55.36 57.60 -38.46
CA ALA A 2 54.37 57.32 -37.44
C ALA A 2 54.24 55.81 -37.35
N ALA A 3 54.53 55.20 -36.18
CA ALA A 3 54.29 53.80 -35.91
C ALA A 3 52.80 53.53 -35.64
N ARG A 4 52.13 52.81 -36.47
CA ARG A 4 50.75 52.36 -36.22
C ARG A 4 50.79 51.24 -35.22
N LYS A 5 50.28 51.51 -34.02
CA LYS A 5 49.96 50.40 -33.07
C LYS A 5 48.75 49.70 -33.55
N MET A 6 48.91 48.41 -33.91
CA MET A 6 47.77 47.47 -34.10
C MET A 6 47.25 47.09 -32.74
N ILE A 7 45.99 47.43 -32.46
CA ILE A 7 45.27 46.93 -31.30
C ILE A 7 44.56 45.64 -31.72
N THR A 8 45.07 44.54 -31.26
CA THR A 8 44.37 43.25 -31.40
C THR A 8 43.29 43.21 -30.34
N ALA A 9 42.04 43.29 -30.76
CA ALA A 9 40.89 43.04 -29.90
C ALA A 9 40.73 41.56 -29.71
N SER A 10 40.98 41.08 -28.49
CA SER A 10 40.66 39.72 -28.09
C SER A 10 39.16 39.59 -27.84
N VAL A 11 38.45 38.89 -28.69
CA VAL A 11 37.07 38.54 -28.44
C VAL A 11 37.04 37.31 -27.53
N THR A 12 36.80 37.50 -26.26
CA THR A 12 36.53 36.45 -25.33
C THR A 12 35.07 35.98 -25.52
N ALA A 13 34.88 34.81 -26.16
CA ALA A 13 33.59 34.17 -26.24
C ALA A 13 33.25 33.60 -24.87
N ALA A 14 32.32 34.24 -24.19
CA ALA A 14 31.72 33.69 -22.96
C ALA A 14 30.74 32.59 -23.35
N THR A 15 31.16 31.33 -23.18
CA THR A 15 30.27 30.17 -23.26
C THR A 15 29.39 30.15 -22.01
N ALA A 16 28.15 30.59 -22.15
CA ALA A 16 27.13 30.42 -21.11
C ALA A 16 26.79 28.93 -21.00
N LEU A 17 27.24 28.29 -19.93
CA LEU A 17 26.77 26.95 -19.55
C LEU A 17 25.30 27.11 -19.07
N VAL A 18 24.35 26.71 -19.90
CA VAL A 18 22.97 26.57 -19.47
C VAL A 18 22.89 25.27 -18.68
N ALA A 19 22.91 25.36 -17.34
CA ALA A 19 22.60 24.26 -16.48
C ALA A 19 21.10 23.98 -16.59
N VAL A 20 20.73 22.94 -17.33
CA VAL A 20 19.35 22.41 -17.33
C VAL A 20 19.15 21.72 -15.99
N LEU A 21 18.54 22.46 -15.05
CA LEU A 21 18.03 21.84 -13.82
C LEU A 21 16.84 20.96 -14.23
N ALA A 22 17.11 19.68 -14.37
CA ALA A 22 16.04 18.69 -14.47
C ALA A 22 15.30 18.70 -13.13
N THR A 23 14.21 19.45 -13.03
CA THR A 23 13.28 19.35 -11.92
C THR A 23 12.52 18.05 -12.07
N GLY A 24 13.14 16.95 -11.62
CA GLY A 24 12.46 15.69 -11.46
C GLY A 24 11.34 15.89 -10.42
N THR A 25 10.10 15.75 -10.82
CA THR A 25 9.00 15.62 -9.86
C THR A 25 9.30 14.43 -8.98
N PRO A 26 9.30 14.58 -7.63
CA PRO A 26 9.49 13.41 -6.77
C PRO A 26 8.40 12.40 -7.07
N ALA A 27 8.79 11.19 -7.44
CA ALA A 27 7.85 10.08 -7.59
C ALA A 27 7.20 9.87 -6.22
N GLN A 28 5.89 10.14 -6.12
CA GLN A 28 5.14 9.83 -4.90
C GLN A 28 5.09 8.31 -4.74
N ALA A 29 5.56 7.82 -3.58
CA ALA A 29 5.43 6.41 -3.24
C ALA A 29 3.94 6.06 -3.23
N LYS A 30 3.53 5.11 -4.09
CA LYS A 30 2.16 4.61 -4.14
C LYS A 30 1.89 3.84 -2.85
N THR A 31 0.78 4.15 -2.18
CA THR A 31 0.38 3.39 -0.99
C THR A 31 0.00 1.98 -1.42
N THR A 32 0.71 1.00 -0.88
CA THR A 32 0.51 -0.42 -1.20
C THR A 32 -0.08 -1.23 -0.04
N LYS A 33 -0.12 -0.63 1.14
CA LYS A 33 -0.67 -1.21 2.37
C LYS A 33 -1.90 -0.44 2.83
N PHE A 34 -3.01 -1.14 2.98
CA PHE A 34 -4.29 -0.61 3.44
C PHE A 34 -4.73 -1.37 4.68
N CYS A 35 -4.81 -0.69 5.83
CA CYS A 35 -5.30 -1.29 7.07
C CYS A 35 -6.63 -0.65 7.45
N GLY A 36 -7.61 -1.47 7.81
CA GLY A 36 -8.85 -1.01 8.41
C GLY A 36 -8.64 -0.59 9.87
N PRO A 37 -9.54 0.22 10.42
CA PRO A 37 -9.53 0.49 11.84
C PRO A 37 -9.70 -0.84 12.60
N PRO A 38 -8.93 -1.07 13.69
CA PRO A 38 -9.12 -2.26 14.48
C PRO A 38 -10.53 -2.27 15.07
N ALA A 39 -11.24 -3.37 14.87
CA ALA A 39 -12.57 -3.58 15.42
C ALA A 39 -12.58 -4.86 16.23
N ALA A 40 -13.20 -4.84 17.40
CA ALA A 40 -13.26 -5.97 18.34
C ALA A 40 -11.89 -6.64 18.58
N PHE A 41 -10.82 -5.85 18.65
CA PHE A 41 -9.42 -6.30 18.81
C PHE A 41 -8.89 -7.17 17.65
N THR A 42 -9.46 -7.01 16.47
CA THR A 42 -8.95 -7.64 15.23
C THR A 42 -8.42 -6.58 14.29
N LEU A 43 -7.18 -6.73 13.84
CA LEU A 43 -6.54 -5.86 12.86
C LEU A 43 -6.43 -6.60 11.54
N GLY A 44 -6.92 -5.97 10.47
CA GLY A 44 -6.82 -6.49 9.10
C GLY A 44 -6.14 -5.52 8.17
N CYS A 45 -5.21 -6.01 7.36
CA CYS A 45 -4.51 -5.21 6.36
C CYS A 45 -4.51 -5.93 5.00
N PHE A 46 -4.62 -5.15 3.93
CA PHE A 46 -4.40 -5.59 2.56
C PHE A 46 -3.09 -5.02 2.01
N TYR A 47 -2.32 -5.85 1.34
CA TYR A 47 -1.07 -5.50 0.68
C TYR A 47 -1.24 -5.69 -0.83
N SER A 48 -1.37 -4.59 -1.55
CA SER A 48 -1.74 -4.62 -2.97
C SER A 48 -0.61 -5.07 -3.90
N GLU A 49 0.64 -4.98 -3.49
CA GLU A 49 1.77 -5.46 -4.30
C GLU A 49 1.99 -6.97 -4.25
N GLY A 50 1.34 -7.67 -3.38
CA GLY A 50 1.50 -9.11 -3.22
C GLY A 50 0.18 -9.84 -3.18
N ASP A 51 -0.93 -9.13 -3.34
CA ASP A 51 -2.29 -9.67 -3.32
C ASP A 51 -2.57 -10.51 -2.07
N TYR A 52 -2.15 -10.02 -0.91
CA TYR A 52 -2.36 -10.76 0.32
C TYR A 52 -2.98 -9.92 1.43
N PHE A 53 -3.70 -10.60 2.29
CA PHE A 53 -4.17 -10.05 3.55
C PHE A 53 -3.34 -10.53 4.73
N THR A 54 -3.28 -9.71 5.76
CA THR A 54 -2.91 -10.14 7.10
C THR A 54 -4.07 -9.87 8.04
N VAL A 55 -4.35 -10.80 8.94
CA VAL A 55 -5.30 -10.64 10.02
C VAL A 55 -4.65 -11.03 11.33
N GLN A 56 -4.86 -10.21 12.35
CA GLN A 56 -4.31 -10.42 13.68
C GLN A 56 -5.42 -10.32 14.72
N ASP A 57 -5.58 -11.37 15.49
CA ASP A 57 -6.35 -11.35 16.74
C ASP A 57 -5.46 -10.78 17.85
N MET A 58 -5.92 -9.71 18.49
CA MET A 58 -5.18 -9.01 19.54
C MET A 58 -5.77 -9.28 20.94
N ARG A 59 -6.73 -10.19 21.07
CA ARG A 59 -7.39 -10.49 22.33
C ARG A 59 -7.37 -11.98 22.66
N ALA A 60 -6.86 -12.30 23.84
CA ALA A 60 -6.83 -13.67 24.35
C ALA A 60 -8.20 -14.03 24.98
N ASP A 61 -9.19 -14.35 24.16
CA ASP A 61 -10.57 -14.68 24.60
C ASP A 61 -11.10 -16.02 24.05
N GLY A 62 -10.23 -16.82 23.44
CA GLY A 62 -10.60 -18.10 22.82
C GLY A 62 -11.35 -17.97 21.51
N LYS A 63 -11.58 -16.76 21.03
CA LYS A 63 -12.16 -16.47 19.70
C LYS A 63 -11.07 -16.28 18.68
N ARG A 64 -11.44 -16.18 17.41
CA ARG A 64 -10.53 -15.90 16.31
C ARG A 64 -10.83 -14.58 15.63
N GLY A 65 -9.81 -13.90 15.13
CA GLY A 65 -9.96 -12.79 14.21
C GLY A 65 -10.28 -13.30 12.82
N VAL A 66 -11.22 -12.65 12.15
CA VAL A 66 -11.62 -12.98 10.78
C VAL A 66 -11.58 -11.73 9.93
N LEU A 67 -10.98 -11.81 8.76
CA LEU A 67 -11.05 -10.79 7.73
C LEU A 67 -11.89 -11.34 6.57
N LYS A 68 -12.96 -10.62 6.23
CA LYS A 68 -13.86 -10.95 5.11
C LYS A 68 -13.56 -9.99 3.99
N TRP A 69 -13.54 -10.47 2.76
CA TRP A 69 -13.25 -9.64 1.60
C TRP A 69 -14.12 -9.99 0.40
N GLN A 70 -14.33 -9.00 -0.45
CA GLN A 70 -15.05 -9.13 -1.71
C GLN A 70 -14.44 -8.17 -2.75
N THR A 71 -14.21 -8.67 -3.95
CA THR A 71 -13.77 -7.85 -5.09
C THR A 71 -14.95 -7.25 -5.85
N ASP A 72 -14.70 -6.18 -6.60
CA ASP A 72 -15.71 -5.55 -7.48
C ASP A 72 -16.14 -6.44 -8.65
N TYR A 73 -15.39 -7.51 -8.94
CA TYR A 73 -15.74 -8.52 -9.94
C TYR A 73 -16.34 -9.80 -9.35
N GLY A 74 -16.83 -9.77 -8.09
CA GLY A 74 -17.67 -10.80 -7.48
C GLY A 74 -16.94 -11.96 -6.80
N ARG A 75 -15.60 -11.94 -6.72
CA ARG A 75 -14.84 -12.91 -5.93
C ARG A 75 -14.87 -12.53 -4.45
N LYS A 76 -15.06 -13.51 -3.57
CA LYS A 76 -15.12 -13.29 -2.11
C LYS A 76 -14.42 -14.39 -1.34
N GLY A 77 -14.02 -14.10 -0.11
CA GLY A 77 -13.39 -15.08 0.77
C GLY A 77 -13.15 -14.54 2.17
N GLU A 78 -12.46 -15.33 2.95
CA GLU A 78 -12.15 -15.05 4.35
C GLU A 78 -10.71 -15.47 4.67
N CYS A 79 -10.09 -14.73 5.59
CA CYS A 79 -8.80 -15.03 6.18
C CYS A 79 -8.97 -15.09 7.70
N HIS A 80 -8.55 -16.18 8.33
CA HIS A 80 -8.77 -16.44 9.76
C HIS A 80 -7.46 -16.47 10.52
N ASP A 81 -7.37 -15.72 11.61
CA ASP A 81 -6.34 -15.85 12.62
C ASP A 81 -6.82 -16.69 13.78
N ALA A 82 -6.49 -17.98 13.74
CA ALA A 82 -6.91 -18.98 14.72
C ALA A 82 -5.79 -19.42 15.69
N ASN A 83 -4.62 -18.75 15.63
CA ASN A 83 -3.43 -19.16 16.40
C ASN A 83 -3.27 -18.44 17.73
N GLY A 84 -4.20 -17.57 18.12
CA GLY A 84 -4.22 -16.84 19.39
C GLY A 84 -3.58 -15.46 19.34
N ALA A 85 -3.83 -14.66 20.39
CA ALA A 85 -3.52 -13.23 20.43
C ALA A 85 -2.03 -12.87 20.47
N ASN A 86 -1.16 -13.76 20.93
CA ASN A 86 0.27 -13.51 21.11
C ASN A 86 1.13 -14.10 20.00
N ASN A 87 0.53 -14.46 18.89
CA ASN A 87 1.20 -15.03 17.73
C ASN A 87 1.30 -14.00 16.60
N PRO A 88 2.20 -14.19 15.62
CA PRO A 88 2.27 -13.34 14.45
C PRO A 88 0.93 -13.31 13.68
N PRO A 89 0.64 -12.22 12.93
CA PRO A 89 -0.52 -12.17 12.07
C PRO A 89 -0.58 -13.34 11.09
N THR A 90 -1.78 -13.85 10.84
CA THR A 90 -1.98 -14.83 9.78
C THR A 90 -1.95 -14.13 8.43
N LYS A 91 -1.17 -14.67 7.49
CA LYS A 91 -1.08 -14.21 6.11
C LYS A 91 -1.90 -15.13 5.20
N CYS A 92 -2.77 -14.54 4.38
CA CYS A 92 -3.52 -15.24 3.35
C CYS A 92 -3.18 -14.64 1.99
N ASP A 93 -2.53 -15.43 1.14
CA ASP A 93 -2.14 -15.03 -0.21
C ASP A 93 -3.24 -15.34 -1.21
N TYR A 94 -3.43 -14.43 -2.16
CA TYR A 94 -4.40 -14.54 -3.25
C TYR A 94 -3.77 -14.10 -4.57
N ASP A 95 -4.48 -14.33 -5.65
CA ASP A 95 -4.16 -13.81 -6.98
C ASP A 95 -5.38 -13.01 -7.46
N PHE A 96 -5.30 -11.70 -7.35
CA PHE A 96 -6.38 -10.78 -7.72
C PHE A 96 -6.15 -10.17 -9.10
N LYS A 97 -7.25 -9.78 -9.75
CA LYS A 97 -7.16 -9.04 -11.01
C LYS A 97 -6.66 -7.61 -10.75
N GLU A 98 -5.60 -7.25 -11.43
CA GLU A 98 -5.01 -5.91 -11.41
C GLU A 98 -6.02 -4.86 -11.89
N GLY A 99 -5.94 -3.65 -11.31
CA GLY A 99 -6.80 -2.54 -11.72
C GLY A 99 -8.23 -2.61 -11.20
N HIS A 100 -8.52 -3.52 -10.29
CA HIS A 100 -9.80 -3.67 -9.60
C HIS A 100 -9.72 -3.20 -8.15
N THR A 101 -10.81 -3.30 -7.41
CA THR A 101 -10.89 -2.97 -6.00
C THR A 101 -11.30 -4.18 -5.18
N VAL A 102 -10.86 -4.19 -3.94
CA VAL A 102 -11.30 -5.14 -2.93
C VAL A 102 -11.84 -4.39 -1.72
N LEU A 103 -13.01 -4.78 -1.26
CA LEU A 103 -13.61 -4.34 -0.02
C LEU A 103 -13.35 -5.40 1.05
N PHE A 104 -12.94 -4.98 2.24
CA PHE A 104 -12.71 -5.91 3.34
C PHE A 104 -13.17 -5.33 4.69
N GLN A 105 -13.50 -6.23 5.60
CA GLN A 105 -13.93 -5.95 6.96
C GLN A 105 -13.33 -6.97 7.90
N THR A 106 -13.16 -6.62 9.17
CA THR A 106 -12.75 -7.54 10.22
C THR A 106 -13.87 -7.81 11.19
N ALA A 107 -13.86 -8.99 11.78
CA ALA A 107 -14.78 -9.44 12.80
C ALA A 107 -14.09 -10.42 13.75
N VAL A 108 -14.79 -10.78 14.81
CA VAL A 108 -14.41 -11.84 15.74
C VAL A 108 -15.44 -12.96 15.65
N ARG A 109 -14.97 -14.22 15.70
CA ARG A 109 -15.83 -15.40 15.71
C ARG A 109 -15.45 -16.39 16.79
N ASN A 110 -16.44 -17.05 17.34
CA ASN A 110 -16.26 -18.22 18.16
C ASN A 110 -16.24 -19.47 17.23
N GLY A 111 -15.04 -19.96 16.94
CA GLY A 111 -14.84 -21.01 15.95
C GLY A 111 -14.94 -20.53 14.49
N ALA A 112 -14.71 -21.44 13.54
CA ALA A 112 -14.69 -21.13 12.12
C ALA A 112 -16.06 -20.72 11.55
N ASN A 113 -17.12 -21.27 12.09
CA ASN A 113 -18.49 -21.14 11.60
C ASN A 113 -19.42 -20.34 12.53
N GLY A 114 -18.85 -19.68 13.54
CA GLY A 114 -19.63 -18.82 14.44
C GLY A 114 -20.16 -17.57 13.73
N ALA A 115 -21.09 -16.89 14.38
CA ALA A 115 -21.57 -15.60 13.90
C ALA A 115 -20.48 -14.52 14.01
N ASP A 116 -20.48 -13.54 13.08
CA ASP A 116 -19.60 -12.39 13.14
C ASP A 116 -19.99 -11.49 14.32
N GLU A 117 -19.01 -11.16 15.14
CA GLU A 117 -19.16 -10.22 16.25
C GLU A 117 -18.24 -9.02 16.00
N GLY A 118 -18.72 -7.82 16.32
CA GLY A 118 -17.91 -6.60 16.23
C GLY A 118 -17.40 -6.31 14.83
N LEU A 119 -18.26 -6.45 13.82
CA LEU A 119 -17.91 -6.19 12.42
C LEU A 119 -17.42 -4.75 12.25
N SER A 120 -16.24 -4.58 11.65
CA SER A 120 -15.67 -3.26 11.35
C SER A 120 -16.42 -2.56 10.22
N ASN A 121 -16.23 -1.25 10.13
CA ASN A 121 -16.57 -0.53 8.91
C ASN A 121 -15.77 -1.10 7.71
N PRO A 122 -16.37 -1.14 6.52
CA PRO A 122 -15.68 -1.63 5.34
C PRO A 122 -14.54 -0.69 4.94
N MET A 123 -13.45 -1.30 4.47
CA MET A 123 -12.32 -0.63 3.86
C MET A 123 -12.26 -1.03 2.39
N ILE A 124 -12.09 -0.05 1.50
CA ILE A 124 -11.88 -0.29 0.08
C ILE A 124 -10.41 -0.05 -0.24
N ALA A 125 -9.79 -1.01 -0.91
CA ALA A 125 -8.42 -0.92 -1.36
C ALA A 125 -8.33 -1.16 -2.85
N TRP A 126 -7.36 -0.48 -3.48
CA TRP A 126 -7.05 -0.66 -4.88
C TRP A 126 -6.10 -1.84 -5.05
N ILE A 127 -6.41 -2.74 -5.96
CA ILE A 127 -5.52 -3.83 -6.38
C ILE A 127 -4.57 -3.24 -7.42
N SER A 128 -3.31 -3.05 -7.04
CA SER A 128 -2.35 -2.40 -7.92
C SER A 128 -2.00 -3.26 -9.11
N GLY A 129 -1.91 -2.61 -10.27
CA GLY A 129 -1.24 -3.17 -11.42
C GLY A 129 0.28 -3.19 -11.18
N ARG A 130 0.93 -4.28 -11.56
CA ARG A 130 2.39 -4.41 -11.60
C ARG A 130 2.99 -3.66 -12.77
#